data_1d9c0574cadad8eb367b41bcaee12758
#
_entry.id   1d9c0574cadad8eb367b41bcaee12758
#
_cell.length_a   1.000
_cell.length_b   1.000
_cell.length_c   1.000
_cell.angle_alpha   90.00
_cell.angle_beta   90.00
_cell.angle_gamma   90.00
#
_symmetry.space_group_name_H-M   'P 1'
#
loop_
_entity.id
_entity.type
_entity.pdbx_description
1 polymer ?
#
loop_
_entity_poly.entity_id
_entity_poly.type
_entity_poly.pdbx_seq_one_letter_code
_entity_poly.pdbx_strand_id
1 'polypeptide(L)'
;MTQNSDEKTGLVGRIWRSINRGPLYPRDDRERKWVVVNNLILHLRPLQLPRKSLKYTHTFGLGGMSLVLFLLLAATGILLMFVYEPSPEGAYQSIRSLENQVLFGRLVRNIHHWSANFLIAVVALHLLRVYFTGGYHVPRQFNWIIGLALLLCVLISNFTGYLLPWDQLSYWAITICTGMIGYVPYIGAWLQQLIRGGPETGQATLINFYTFHTTVIPVLLILLMAWHFWRVRKAHGVVYPRSPGEEREAKPETVLTLPNLLLREVAVALCLVA
;
A
#
# COMPACT_ATOMS: atom_id res chain seq x y z
N MET A 1 -3.61 43.04 -10.65
CA MET A 1 -4.83 43.34 -9.86
C MET A 1 -5.38 42.03 -9.27
N THR A 2 -4.77 41.50 -8.21
CA THR A 2 -5.18 40.24 -7.54
C THR A 2 -4.91 40.26 -6.02
N GLN A 3 -5.08 41.42 -5.36
CA GLN A 3 -4.75 41.57 -3.95
C GLN A 3 -5.97 41.68 -3.01
N ASN A 4 -7.22 41.58 -3.49
CA ASN A 4 -8.37 41.92 -2.67
C ASN A 4 -9.38 40.77 -2.37
N SER A 5 -9.03 39.49 -2.63
CA SER A 5 -9.90 38.36 -2.30
C SER A 5 -9.52 37.59 -1.04
N ASP A 6 -8.40 37.95 -0.40
CA ASP A 6 -7.83 37.17 0.70
C ASP A 6 -8.39 37.51 2.09
N GLU A 7 -9.03 38.65 2.24
CA GLU A 7 -9.47 39.15 3.54
C GLU A 7 -10.77 38.50 4.07
N LYS A 8 -11.55 37.82 3.22
CA LYS A 8 -12.87 37.24 3.59
C LYS A 8 -12.88 35.74 3.88
N THR A 9 -11.75 35.06 3.84
CA THR A 9 -11.73 33.61 4.08
C THR A 9 -11.21 33.29 5.47
N GLY A 10 -12.04 32.60 6.26
CA GLY A 10 -11.67 32.11 7.59
C GLY A 10 -10.43 31.19 7.56
N LEU A 11 -9.89 30.86 8.74
CA LEU A 11 -8.68 30.04 8.92
C LEU A 11 -8.71 28.75 8.07
N VAL A 12 -9.82 28.05 8.06
CA VAL A 12 -10.02 26.80 7.29
C VAL A 12 -9.85 27.05 5.79
N GLY A 13 -10.40 28.15 5.27
CA GLY A 13 -10.27 28.51 3.86
C GLY A 13 -8.84 28.88 3.46
N ARG A 14 -8.08 29.49 4.37
CA ARG A 14 -6.64 29.79 4.16
C ARG A 14 -5.81 28.51 4.17
N ILE A 15 -6.06 27.59 5.10
CA ILE A 15 -5.40 26.28 5.15
C ILE A 15 -5.72 25.48 3.87
N TRP A 16 -6.99 25.42 3.49
CA TRP A 16 -7.42 24.71 2.28
C TRP A 16 -6.75 25.26 1.01
N ARG A 17 -6.66 26.57 0.86
CA ARG A 17 -5.96 27.20 -0.27
C ARG A 17 -4.44 27.00 -0.23
N SER A 18 -3.85 26.89 0.95
CA SER A 18 -2.43 26.56 1.08
C SER A 18 -2.13 25.14 0.61
N ILE A 19 -3.04 24.18 0.86
CA ILE A 19 -2.92 22.79 0.44
C ILE A 19 -3.26 22.62 -1.05
N ASN A 20 -4.36 23.24 -1.50
CA ASN A 20 -4.86 23.14 -2.86
C ASN A 20 -4.60 24.44 -3.62
N ARG A 21 -3.37 24.63 -4.08
CA ARG A 21 -3.00 25.76 -4.94
C ARG A 21 -3.47 25.51 -6.37
N GLY A 22 -4.45 26.29 -6.84
CA GLY A 22 -4.91 26.31 -8.22
C GLY A 22 -6.38 25.93 -8.42
N PRO A 23 -6.90 26.14 -9.63
CA PRO A 23 -8.28 25.82 -9.96
C PRO A 23 -8.50 24.31 -9.96
N LEU A 24 -9.62 23.84 -9.36
CA LEU A 24 -10.04 22.43 -9.42
C LEU A 24 -10.32 21.98 -10.88
N TYR A 25 -10.69 22.92 -11.72
CA TYR A 25 -11.00 22.70 -13.14
C TYR A 25 -10.11 23.61 -14.00
N PRO A 26 -8.91 23.17 -14.38
CA PRO A 26 -8.00 23.94 -15.21
C PRO A 26 -8.57 24.14 -16.62
N ARG A 27 -8.57 25.38 -17.10
CA ARG A 27 -9.18 25.78 -18.38
C ARG A 27 -8.19 25.70 -19.55
N ASP A 28 -6.92 26.00 -19.30
CA ASP A 28 -5.86 25.98 -20.30
C ASP A 28 -4.70 25.04 -19.94
N ASP A 29 -3.78 24.84 -20.90
CA ASP A 29 -2.63 23.94 -20.70
C ASP A 29 -1.62 24.46 -19.68
N ARG A 30 -1.55 25.77 -19.46
CA ARG A 30 -0.68 26.40 -18.47
C ARG A 30 -1.22 26.13 -17.06
N GLU A 31 -2.51 26.31 -16.85
CA GLU A 31 -3.19 25.99 -15.60
C GLU A 31 -3.11 24.48 -15.31
N ARG A 32 -3.28 23.63 -16.33
CA ARG A 32 -3.13 22.18 -16.20
C ARG A 32 -1.75 21.77 -15.72
N LYS A 33 -0.69 22.32 -16.31
CA LYS A 33 0.69 22.07 -15.89
C LYS A 33 0.93 22.53 -14.46
N TRP A 34 0.46 23.75 -14.14
CA TRP A 34 0.63 24.35 -12.83
C TRP A 34 -0.10 23.58 -11.72
N VAL A 35 -1.34 23.15 -11.95
CA VAL A 35 -2.12 22.33 -10.99
C VAL A 35 -1.47 20.96 -10.76
N VAL A 36 -0.95 20.32 -11.80
CA VAL A 36 -0.24 19.02 -11.67
C VAL A 36 1.01 19.14 -10.81
N VAL A 37 1.76 20.23 -10.95
CA VAL A 37 3.01 20.44 -10.16
C VAL A 37 2.71 20.79 -8.71
N ASN A 38 1.63 21.54 -8.45
CA ASN A 38 1.34 22.08 -7.12
C ASN A 38 0.29 21.29 -6.32
N ASN A 39 -0.28 20.22 -6.88
CA ASN A 39 -1.26 19.38 -6.19
C ASN A 39 -0.66 17.99 -5.94
N LEU A 40 -0.52 17.60 -4.66
CA LEU A 40 0.07 16.32 -4.26
C LEU A 40 -0.65 15.11 -4.90
N ILE A 41 -1.97 15.12 -4.95
CA ILE A 41 -2.77 14.02 -5.53
C ILE A 41 -2.50 13.91 -7.03
N LEU A 42 -2.53 15.02 -7.75
CA LEU A 42 -2.27 15.06 -9.20
C LEU A 42 -0.78 14.90 -9.54
N HIS A 43 0.11 15.09 -8.57
CA HIS A 43 1.51 14.75 -8.74
C HIS A 43 1.73 13.23 -8.84
N LEU A 44 0.96 12.45 -8.10
CA LEU A 44 1.00 10.98 -8.12
C LEU A 44 0.02 10.36 -9.14
N ARG A 45 -1.00 11.10 -9.57
CA ARG A 45 -2.06 10.62 -10.47
C ARG A 45 -2.11 11.40 -11.78
N PRO A 46 -2.54 10.80 -12.92
CA PRO A 46 -2.73 11.55 -14.15
C PRO A 46 -3.85 12.57 -13.99
N LEU A 47 -3.71 13.75 -14.63
CA LEU A 47 -4.76 14.78 -14.62
C LEU A 47 -6.05 14.30 -15.27
N GLN A 48 -5.91 13.57 -16.37
CA GLN A 48 -7.01 12.98 -17.13
C GLN A 48 -6.83 11.47 -17.25
N LEU A 49 -7.92 10.75 -17.26
CA LEU A 49 -7.93 9.30 -17.45
C LEU A 49 -9.05 8.90 -18.42
N PRO A 50 -8.92 7.77 -19.12
CA PRO A 50 -9.95 7.28 -20.01
C PRO A 50 -11.25 7.02 -19.24
N ARG A 51 -12.38 7.50 -19.72
CA ARG A 51 -13.69 7.32 -19.09
C ARG A 51 -14.03 5.85 -18.85
N LYS A 52 -13.64 4.97 -19.78
CA LYS A 52 -13.81 3.51 -19.65
C LYS A 52 -13.10 2.94 -18.41
N SER A 53 -11.97 3.53 -17.97
CA SER A 53 -11.24 3.07 -16.77
C SER A 53 -11.95 3.35 -15.45
N LEU A 54 -12.97 4.22 -15.46
CA LEU A 54 -13.80 4.52 -14.29
C LEU A 54 -14.90 3.49 -14.01
N LYS A 55 -15.20 2.58 -14.97
CA LYS A 55 -16.20 1.53 -14.71
C LYS A 55 -15.68 0.60 -13.60
N TYR A 56 -16.45 0.45 -12.51
CA TYR A 56 -16.07 -0.37 -11.38
C TYR A 56 -15.74 -1.81 -11.81
N THR A 57 -16.56 -2.40 -12.68
CA THR A 57 -16.38 -3.75 -13.24
C THR A 57 -15.07 -3.93 -14.02
N HIS A 58 -14.39 -2.86 -14.42
CA HIS A 58 -13.11 -2.96 -15.10
C HIS A 58 -11.91 -3.01 -14.15
N THR A 59 -12.01 -2.42 -12.97
CA THR A 59 -10.90 -2.32 -12.03
C THR A 59 -11.21 -2.94 -10.66
N PHE A 60 -12.49 -3.05 -10.33
CA PHE A 60 -13.01 -3.46 -9.00
C PHE A 60 -12.41 -2.63 -7.85
N GLY A 61 -11.76 -1.50 -8.15
CA GLY A 61 -11.09 -0.67 -7.15
C GLY A 61 -9.90 -1.32 -6.43
N LEU A 62 -9.44 -2.52 -6.87
CA LEU A 62 -8.49 -3.35 -6.14
C LEU A 62 -7.19 -2.65 -5.76
N GLY A 63 -6.62 -1.83 -6.68
CA GLY A 63 -5.40 -1.07 -6.37
C GLY A 63 -5.63 0.02 -5.32
N GLY A 64 -6.80 0.67 -5.34
CA GLY A 64 -7.20 1.64 -4.32
C GLY A 64 -7.45 0.99 -2.97
N MET A 65 -8.16 -0.15 -2.96
CA MET A 65 -8.39 -0.94 -1.74
C MET A 65 -7.07 -1.40 -1.10
N SER A 66 -6.10 -1.86 -1.91
CA SER A 66 -4.78 -2.23 -1.40
C SER A 66 -4.07 -1.08 -0.70
N LEU A 67 -4.17 0.14 -1.25
CA LEU A 67 -3.60 1.33 -0.61
C LEU A 67 -4.29 1.65 0.72
N VAL A 68 -5.62 1.59 0.77
CA VAL A 68 -6.39 1.87 2.01
C VAL A 68 -6.04 0.85 3.10
N LEU A 69 -6.00 -0.44 2.74
CA LEU A 69 -5.60 -1.51 3.67
C LEU A 69 -4.17 -1.31 4.19
N PHE A 70 -3.24 -0.92 3.30
CA PHE A 70 -1.88 -0.60 3.72
C PHE A 70 -1.84 0.59 4.70
N LEU A 71 -2.61 1.65 4.46
CA LEU A 71 -2.68 2.80 5.36
C LEU A 71 -3.29 2.43 6.72
N LEU A 72 -4.32 1.57 6.75
CA LEU A 72 -4.88 1.02 7.98
C LEU A 72 -3.84 0.19 8.74
N LEU A 73 -3.10 -0.65 8.04
CA LEU A 73 -2.01 -1.46 8.62
C LEU A 73 -0.91 -0.57 9.19
N ALA A 74 -0.50 0.48 8.48
CA ALA A 74 0.50 1.41 8.97
C ALA A 74 0.03 2.15 10.23
N ALA A 75 -1.20 2.68 10.22
CA ALA A 75 -1.76 3.40 11.37
C ALA A 75 -1.93 2.49 12.59
N THR A 76 -2.53 1.32 12.41
CA THR A 76 -2.71 0.34 13.50
C THR A 76 -1.39 -0.24 13.96
N GLY A 77 -0.45 -0.50 13.05
CA GLY A 77 0.89 -1.00 13.38
C GLY A 77 1.68 -0.03 14.26
N ILE A 78 1.65 1.27 13.96
CA ILE A 78 2.25 2.30 14.82
C ILE A 78 1.65 2.28 16.22
N LEU A 79 0.30 2.14 16.35
CA LEU A 79 -0.34 2.04 17.66
C LEU A 79 0.09 0.78 18.43
N LEU A 80 0.24 -0.35 17.73
CA LEU A 80 0.69 -1.60 18.35
C LEU A 80 2.13 -1.50 18.87
N MET A 81 3.00 -0.74 18.20
CA MET A 81 4.40 -0.55 18.64
C MET A 81 4.54 0.10 20.01
N PHE A 82 3.55 0.89 20.46
CA PHE A 82 3.60 1.53 21.80
C PHE A 82 3.44 0.55 22.96
N VAL A 83 2.90 -0.64 22.68
CA VAL A 83 2.56 -1.64 23.74
C VAL A 83 3.35 -2.92 23.59
N TYR A 84 3.75 -3.26 22.35
CA TYR A 84 4.43 -4.52 22.07
C TYR A 84 5.88 -4.52 22.59
N GLU A 85 6.24 -5.58 23.29
CA GLU A 85 7.59 -5.82 23.83
C GLU A 85 8.30 -6.92 23.00
N PRO A 86 9.35 -6.60 22.22
CA PRO A 86 10.04 -7.57 21.37
C PRO A 86 11.06 -8.40 22.17
N SER A 87 10.59 -9.17 23.15
CA SER A 87 11.39 -10.13 23.92
C SER A 87 10.68 -11.48 23.99
N PRO A 88 11.40 -12.63 24.08
CA PRO A 88 10.77 -13.94 24.19
C PRO A 88 9.83 -14.04 25.40
N GLU A 89 10.16 -13.39 26.50
CA GLU A 89 9.39 -13.37 27.74
C GLU A 89 8.19 -12.42 27.66
N GLY A 90 8.37 -11.25 27.01
CA GLY A 90 7.40 -10.16 26.99
C GLY A 90 6.44 -10.20 25.80
N ALA A 91 6.84 -10.73 24.63
CA ALA A 91 6.08 -10.62 23.39
C ALA A 91 4.65 -11.14 23.52
N TYR A 92 4.48 -12.37 23.96
CA TYR A 92 3.15 -12.96 24.16
C TYR A 92 2.34 -12.24 25.25
N GLN A 93 3.00 -11.89 26.36
CA GLN A 93 2.33 -11.21 27.47
C GLN A 93 1.89 -9.78 27.11
N SER A 94 2.71 -9.03 26.37
CA SER A 94 2.34 -7.68 25.90
C SER A 94 1.11 -7.71 24.99
N ILE A 95 0.97 -8.72 24.12
CA ILE A 95 -0.23 -8.91 23.31
C ILE A 95 -1.45 -9.25 24.16
N ARG A 96 -1.29 -10.12 25.16
CA ARG A 96 -2.37 -10.46 26.11
C ARG A 96 -2.82 -9.23 26.92
N SER A 97 -1.86 -8.41 27.38
CA SER A 97 -2.13 -7.14 28.06
C SER A 97 -2.85 -6.15 27.13
N LEU A 98 -2.38 -6.00 25.88
CA LEU A 98 -3.03 -5.17 24.86
C LEU A 98 -4.50 -5.53 24.70
N GLU A 99 -4.84 -6.83 24.60
CA GLU A 99 -6.20 -7.29 24.37
C GLU A 99 -7.14 -7.12 25.56
N ASN A 100 -6.62 -7.21 26.78
CA ASN A 100 -7.43 -7.29 28.00
C ASN A 100 -7.38 -6.04 28.86
N GLN A 101 -6.32 -5.21 28.77
CA GLN A 101 -6.09 -4.09 29.68
C GLN A 101 -6.04 -2.73 28.97
N VAL A 102 -5.74 -2.70 27.67
CA VAL A 102 -5.66 -1.45 26.91
C VAL A 102 -6.99 -1.12 26.28
N LEU A 103 -7.46 0.12 26.49
CA LEU A 103 -8.69 0.60 25.87
C LEU A 103 -8.60 0.51 24.34
N PHE A 104 -9.55 -0.15 23.69
CA PHE A 104 -9.57 -0.46 22.27
C PHE A 104 -8.42 -1.32 21.75
N GLY A 105 -7.56 -1.86 22.60
CA GLY A 105 -6.39 -2.64 22.18
C GLY A 105 -6.76 -3.86 21.33
N ARG A 106 -7.79 -4.62 21.74
CA ARG A 106 -8.34 -5.73 20.95
C ARG A 106 -8.85 -5.27 19.58
N LEU A 107 -9.53 -4.12 19.50
CA LEU A 107 -10.04 -3.58 18.24
C LEU A 107 -8.89 -3.22 17.29
N VAL A 108 -7.88 -2.49 17.77
CA VAL A 108 -6.71 -2.10 16.98
C VAL A 108 -5.97 -3.32 16.44
N ARG A 109 -5.75 -4.33 17.29
CA ARG A 109 -5.10 -5.58 16.88
C ARG A 109 -5.94 -6.33 15.83
N ASN A 110 -7.25 -6.44 16.02
CA ASN A 110 -8.12 -7.12 15.07
C ASN A 110 -8.18 -6.40 13.73
N ILE A 111 -8.26 -5.06 13.71
CA ILE A 111 -8.19 -4.29 12.46
C ILE A 111 -6.86 -4.56 11.75
N HIS A 112 -5.75 -4.56 12.47
CA HIS A 112 -4.43 -4.88 11.91
C HIS A 112 -4.40 -6.28 11.30
N HIS A 113 -4.81 -7.28 12.05
CA HIS A 113 -4.81 -8.69 11.62
C HIS A 113 -5.70 -8.93 10.38
N TRP A 114 -6.96 -8.46 10.42
CA TRP A 114 -7.88 -8.66 9.31
C TRP A 114 -7.48 -7.85 8.08
N SER A 115 -6.99 -6.62 8.25
CA SER A 115 -6.48 -5.82 7.14
C SER A 115 -5.30 -6.50 6.45
N ALA A 116 -4.42 -7.21 7.20
CA ALA A 116 -3.32 -7.97 6.62
C ALA A 116 -3.81 -9.13 5.74
N ASN A 117 -4.78 -9.91 6.23
CA ASN A 117 -5.38 -11.01 5.48
C ASN A 117 -6.11 -10.51 4.22
N PHE A 118 -6.91 -9.45 4.34
CA PHE A 118 -7.58 -8.83 3.20
C PHE A 118 -6.58 -8.23 2.21
N LEU A 119 -5.48 -7.64 2.66
CA LEU A 119 -4.46 -7.08 1.77
C LEU A 119 -3.88 -8.15 0.85
N ILE A 120 -3.54 -9.35 1.36
CA ILE A 120 -3.04 -10.45 0.54
C ILE A 120 -4.07 -10.83 -0.53
N ALA A 121 -5.33 -11.05 -0.14
CA ALA A 121 -6.39 -11.44 -1.06
C ALA A 121 -6.59 -10.36 -2.15
N VAL A 122 -6.68 -9.09 -1.75
CA VAL A 122 -6.93 -7.97 -2.66
C VAL A 122 -5.74 -7.75 -3.62
N VAL A 123 -4.50 -7.85 -3.14
CA VAL A 123 -3.30 -7.70 -3.99
C VAL A 123 -3.17 -8.86 -4.97
N ALA A 124 -3.48 -10.10 -4.54
CA ALA A 124 -3.50 -11.26 -5.43
C ALA A 124 -4.55 -11.10 -6.54
N LEU A 125 -5.78 -10.68 -6.19
CA LEU A 125 -6.83 -10.38 -7.15
C LEU A 125 -6.45 -9.21 -8.07
N HIS A 126 -5.77 -8.19 -7.53
CA HIS A 126 -5.25 -7.07 -8.32
C HIS A 126 -4.25 -7.55 -9.37
N LEU A 127 -3.31 -8.41 -8.98
CA LEU A 127 -2.34 -9.00 -9.90
C LEU A 127 -3.04 -9.80 -11.01
N LEU A 128 -3.97 -10.70 -10.65
CA LEU A 128 -4.74 -11.49 -11.61
C LEU A 128 -5.53 -10.59 -12.58
N ARG A 129 -6.21 -9.57 -12.04
CA ARG A 129 -6.93 -8.59 -12.86
C ARG A 129 -6.00 -7.87 -13.84
N VAL A 130 -4.83 -7.40 -13.40
CA VAL A 130 -3.85 -6.73 -14.27
C VAL A 130 -3.32 -7.68 -15.32
N TYR A 131 -3.09 -8.94 -14.98
CA TYR A 131 -2.69 -10.01 -15.90
C TYR A 131 -3.73 -10.21 -17.01
N PHE A 132 -4.98 -10.49 -16.64
CA PHE A 132 -6.06 -10.76 -17.61
C PHE A 132 -6.45 -9.54 -18.47
N THR A 133 -6.10 -8.33 -18.04
CA THR A 133 -6.31 -7.12 -18.85
C THR A 133 -5.08 -6.71 -19.67
N GLY A 134 -4.03 -7.54 -19.71
CA GLY A 134 -2.83 -7.28 -20.50
C GLY A 134 -1.96 -6.13 -19.95
N GLY A 135 -2.06 -5.85 -18.65
CA GLY A 135 -1.32 -4.76 -18.01
C GLY A 135 0.19 -4.96 -17.92
N TYR A 136 0.70 -6.08 -18.41
CA TYR A 136 2.13 -6.41 -18.55
C TYR A 136 2.72 -6.12 -19.93
N HIS A 137 1.91 -5.67 -20.91
CA HIS A 137 2.41 -5.30 -22.23
C HIS A 137 3.01 -3.88 -22.25
N VAL A 138 3.72 -3.57 -23.35
CA VAL A 138 4.33 -2.25 -23.59
C VAL A 138 3.29 -1.13 -23.41
N PRO A 139 3.60 -0.06 -22.70
CA PRO A 139 4.87 0.33 -22.01
C PRO A 139 4.91 -0.03 -20.51
N ARG A 140 4.19 -1.07 -20.05
CA ARG A 140 3.90 -1.34 -18.64
C ARG A 140 4.70 -2.49 -18.04
N GLN A 141 5.58 -3.17 -18.82
CA GLN A 141 6.33 -4.34 -18.37
C GLN A 141 7.08 -4.11 -17.06
N PHE A 142 7.81 -3.01 -16.98
CA PHE A 142 8.58 -2.69 -15.78
C PHE A 142 7.66 -2.44 -14.57
N ASN A 143 6.49 -1.84 -14.79
CA ASN A 143 5.52 -1.67 -13.72
C ASN A 143 4.92 -2.99 -13.22
N TRP A 144 4.81 -3.98 -14.09
CA TRP A 144 4.44 -5.34 -13.74
C TRP A 144 5.47 -5.97 -12.79
N ILE A 145 6.78 -5.82 -13.10
CA ILE A 145 7.86 -6.31 -12.23
C ILE A 145 7.80 -5.64 -10.84
N ILE A 146 7.57 -4.32 -10.78
CA ILE A 146 7.38 -3.62 -9.51
C ILE A 146 6.15 -4.18 -8.75
N GLY A 147 5.07 -4.49 -9.46
CA GLY A 147 3.88 -5.12 -8.88
C GLY A 147 4.15 -6.49 -8.27
N LEU A 148 4.98 -7.32 -8.92
CA LEU A 148 5.43 -8.61 -8.37
C LEU A 148 6.32 -8.43 -7.13
N ALA A 149 7.22 -7.44 -7.15
CA ALA A 149 8.04 -7.11 -5.98
C ALA A 149 7.17 -6.63 -4.80
N LEU A 150 6.15 -5.81 -5.07
CA LEU A 150 5.17 -5.38 -4.05
C LEU A 150 4.40 -6.58 -3.46
N LEU A 151 3.93 -7.51 -4.28
CA LEU A 151 3.28 -8.72 -3.79
C LEU A 151 4.22 -9.54 -2.89
N LEU A 152 5.46 -9.72 -3.31
CA LEU A 152 6.47 -10.43 -2.50
C LEU A 152 6.70 -9.73 -1.15
N CYS A 153 6.83 -8.40 -1.15
CA CYS A 153 6.96 -7.62 0.08
C CYS A 153 5.74 -7.77 0.99
N VAL A 154 4.52 -7.79 0.44
CA VAL A 154 3.28 -8.02 1.22
C VAL A 154 3.28 -9.42 1.86
N LEU A 155 3.68 -10.45 1.12
CA LEU A 155 3.78 -11.82 1.65
C LEU A 155 4.82 -11.93 2.76
N ILE A 156 6.01 -11.33 2.58
CA ILE A 156 7.06 -11.30 3.59
C ILE A 156 6.60 -10.48 4.81
N SER A 157 5.92 -9.35 4.60
CA SER A 157 5.37 -8.54 5.70
C SER A 157 4.36 -9.33 6.51
N ASN A 158 3.44 -10.04 5.86
CA ASN A 158 2.46 -10.88 6.54
C ASN A 158 3.15 -11.99 7.35
N PHE A 159 4.11 -12.68 6.74
CA PHE A 159 4.87 -13.74 7.43
C PHE A 159 5.62 -13.20 8.65
N THR A 160 6.37 -12.11 8.49
CA THR A 160 7.12 -11.51 9.61
C THR A 160 6.21 -11.02 10.73
N GLY A 161 5.03 -10.47 10.41
CA GLY A 161 4.04 -10.06 11.41
C GLY A 161 3.38 -11.21 12.15
N TYR A 162 3.13 -12.31 11.45
CA TYR A 162 2.60 -13.54 12.05
C TYR A 162 3.53 -14.13 13.14
N LEU A 163 4.83 -13.87 13.05
CA LEU A 163 5.84 -14.39 13.97
C LEU A 163 5.97 -13.59 15.28
N LEU A 164 5.49 -12.35 15.32
CA LEU A 164 5.68 -11.44 16.45
C LEU A 164 4.98 -11.87 17.75
N PRO A 165 3.83 -12.58 17.77
CA PRO A 165 3.25 -13.10 19.00
C PRO A 165 4.16 -14.02 19.81
N TRP A 166 5.15 -14.62 19.19
CA TRP A 166 6.12 -15.51 19.79
C TRP A 166 5.49 -16.66 20.58
N ASP A 167 4.34 -17.13 20.11
CA ASP A 167 3.68 -18.32 20.59
C ASP A 167 4.30 -19.60 19.98
N GLN A 168 3.81 -20.76 20.34
CA GLN A 168 4.34 -22.02 19.82
C GLN A 168 4.27 -22.13 18.29
N LEU A 169 3.19 -21.65 17.69
CA LEU A 169 3.04 -21.67 16.22
C LEU A 169 4.06 -20.74 15.55
N SER A 170 4.22 -19.53 16.06
CA SER A 170 5.20 -18.56 15.59
C SER A 170 6.62 -19.10 15.70
N TYR A 171 6.99 -19.64 16.85
CA TYR A 171 8.32 -20.18 17.10
C TYR A 171 8.67 -21.33 16.15
N TRP A 172 7.77 -22.28 15.97
CA TRP A 172 8.02 -23.38 15.03
C TRP A 172 7.99 -22.95 13.58
N ALA A 173 7.10 -22.03 13.21
CA ALA A 173 7.07 -21.49 11.85
C ALA A 173 8.40 -20.83 11.47
N ILE A 174 8.96 -19.98 12.34
CA ILE A 174 10.25 -19.32 12.08
C ILE A 174 11.40 -20.31 12.08
N THR A 175 11.40 -21.27 13.01
CA THR A 175 12.45 -22.29 13.13
C THR A 175 12.51 -23.15 11.87
N ILE A 176 11.36 -23.61 11.38
CA ILE A 176 11.26 -24.44 10.17
C ILE A 176 11.62 -23.62 8.94
N CYS A 177 10.98 -22.44 8.74
CA CYS A 177 11.22 -21.63 7.54
C CYS A 177 12.69 -21.18 7.43
N THR A 178 13.30 -20.73 8.53
CA THR A 178 14.72 -20.38 8.52
C THR A 178 15.62 -21.61 8.42
N GLY A 179 15.20 -22.77 8.97
CA GLY A 179 15.86 -24.05 8.80
C GLY A 179 15.97 -24.47 7.34
N MET A 180 14.89 -24.29 6.55
CA MET A 180 14.88 -24.57 5.12
C MET A 180 15.94 -23.75 4.34
N ILE A 181 16.23 -22.52 4.78
CA ILE A 181 17.28 -21.70 4.16
C ILE A 181 18.65 -22.36 4.30
N GLY A 182 18.89 -23.07 5.40
CA GLY A 182 20.14 -23.81 5.63
C GLY A 182 20.46 -24.87 4.57
N TYR A 183 19.46 -25.36 3.84
CA TYR A 183 19.67 -26.33 2.74
C TYR A 183 20.16 -25.70 1.44
N VAL A 184 20.24 -24.37 1.33
CA VAL A 184 20.80 -23.71 0.14
C VAL A 184 22.30 -24.00 0.05
N PRO A 185 22.80 -24.61 -1.04
CA PRO A 185 24.21 -24.97 -1.16
C PRO A 185 25.13 -23.77 -0.96
N TYR A 186 26.26 -23.99 -0.32
CA TYR A 186 27.36 -23.05 -0.05
C TYR A 186 27.04 -21.88 0.88
N ILE A 187 25.89 -21.25 0.76
CA ILE A 187 25.54 -20.00 1.50
C ILE A 187 24.44 -20.21 2.56
N GLY A 188 23.77 -21.36 2.56
CA GLY A 188 22.56 -21.57 3.35
C GLY A 188 22.78 -21.40 4.85
N ALA A 189 23.81 -22.01 5.43
CA ALA A 189 24.12 -21.89 6.86
C ALA A 189 24.44 -20.43 7.25
N TRP A 190 25.20 -19.72 6.43
CA TRP A 190 25.51 -18.31 6.67
C TRP A 190 24.24 -17.44 6.58
N LEU A 191 23.40 -17.64 5.57
CA LEU A 191 22.17 -16.88 5.38
C LEU A 191 21.15 -17.17 6.51
N GLN A 192 21.05 -18.42 6.95
CA GLN A 192 20.22 -18.80 8.08
C GLN A 192 20.63 -18.06 9.34
N GLN A 193 21.93 -18.07 9.69
CA GLN A 193 22.46 -17.36 10.86
C GLN A 193 22.27 -15.85 10.75
N LEU A 194 22.45 -15.27 9.57
CA LEU A 194 22.21 -13.85 9.34
C LEU A 194 20.77 -13.46 9.59
N ILE A 195 19.81 -14.25 9.10
CA ILE A 195 18.36 -13.98 9.26
C ILE A 195 17.94 -14.18 10.72
N ARG A 196 18.43 -15.24 11.37
CA ARG A 196 18.13 -15.50 12.78
C ARG A 196 18.84 -14.54 13.74
N GLY A 197 19.95 -13.93 13.33
CA GLY A 197 20.85 -13.20 14.20
C GLY A 197 21.72 -14.09 15.08
N GLY A 198 21.83 -15.39 14.74
CA GLY A 198 22.63 -16.40 15.46
C GLY A 198 22.32 -17.81 15.02
N PRO A 199 22.98 -18.82 15.67
CA PRO A 199 22.80 -20.22 15.31
C PRO A 199 21.42 -20.78 15.68
N GLU A 200 20.79 -20.22 16.73
CA GLU A 200 19.52 -20.70 17.26
C GLU A 200 18.43 -19.64 17.15
N THR A 201 17.17 -20.12 17.14
CA THR A 201 15.99 -19.25 17.18
C THR A 201 15.78 -18.71 18.59
N GLY A 202 15.84 -17.38 18.78
CA GLY A 202 15.75 -16.76 20.09
C GLY A 202 15.54 -15.26 20.04
N GLN A 203 16.00 -14.53 21.05
CA GLN A 203 15.88 -13.08 21.21
C GLN A 203 16.34 -12.30 19.97
N ALA A 204 17.52 -12.60 19.44
CA ALA A 204 18.04 -11.93 18.26
C ALA A 204 17.14 -12.13 17.03
N THR A 205 16.59 -13.34 16.88
CA THR A 205 15.65 -13.67 15.82
C THR A 205 14.38 -12.81 15.92
N LEU A 206 13.79 -12.71 17.12
CA LEU A 206 12.60 -11.91 17.33
C LEU A 206 12.83 -10.43 17.02
N ILE A 207 13.96 -9.86 17.46
CA ILE A 207 14.33 -8.46 17.18
C ILE A 207 14.52 -8.25 15.67
N ASN A 208 15.18 -9.16 14.96
CA ASN A 208 15.38 -9.07 13.52
C ASN A 208 14.01 -9.04 12.80
N PHE A 209 13.12 -9.98 13.10
CA PHE A 209 11.81 -10.06 12.47
C PHE A 209 10.91 -8.88 12.84
N TYR A 210 10.98 -8.38 14.06
CA TYR A 210 10.33 -7.15 14.49
C TYR A 210 10.82 -5.95 13.66
N THR A 211 12.13 -5.80 13.50
CA THR A 211 12.72 -4.72 12.69
C THR A 211 12.35 -4.83 11.21
N PHE A 212 12.38 -6.04 10.65
CA PHE A 212 11.92 -6.26 9.29
C PHE A 212 10.46 -5.87 9.11
N HIS A 213 9.58 -6.32 10.02
CA HIS A 213 8.14 -6.07 9.94
C HIS A 213 7.77 -4.60 10.11
N THR A 214 8.36 -3.91 11.09
CA THR A 214 7.97 -2.55 11.48
C THR A 214 8.69 -1.47 10.68
N THR A 215 9.88 -1.75 10.14
CA THR A 215 10.72 -0.73 9.53
C THR A 215 11.13 -1.08 8.10
N VAL A 216 11.89 -2.16 7.90
CA VAL A 216 12.53 -2.43 6.60
C VAL A 216 11.49 -2.66 5.50
N ILE A 217 10.53 -3.56 5.73
CA ILE A 217 9.53 -3.91 4.72
C ILE A 217 8.53 -2.76 4.49
N PRO A 218 7.98 -2.08 5.52
CA PRO A 218 7.11 -0.93 5.31
C PRO A 218 7.78 0.21 4.53
N VAL A 219 9.04 0.54 4.82
CA VAL A 219 9.79 1.54 4.05
C VAL A 219 9.96 1.11 2.60
N LEU A 220 10.33 -0.15 2.34
CA LEU A 220 10.45 -0.69 1.00
C LEU A 220 9.11 -0.69 0.25
N LEU A 221 8.01 -1.04 0.92
CA LEU A 221 6.65 -0.97 0.37
C LEU A 221 6.28 0.46 -0.03
N ILE A 222 6.57 1.46 0.81
CA ILE A 222 6.30 2.87 0.50
C ILE A 222 7.07 3.30 -0.75
N LEU A 223 8.36 2.99 -0.83
CA LEU A 223 9.21 3.36 -1.97
C LEU A 223 8.73 2.68 -3.26
N LEU A 224 8.45 1.38 -3.21
CA LEU A 224 7.95 0.62 -4.37
C LEU A 224 6.55 1.08 -4.79
N MET A 225 5.64 1.39 -3.85
CA MET A 225 4.31 1.93 -4.15
C MET A 225 4.40 3.31 -4.81
N ALA A 226 5.24 4.20 -4.30
CA ALA A 226 5.45 5.51 -4.90
C ALA A 226 5.95 5.37 -6.35
N TRP A 227 6.89 4.47 -6.59
CA TRP A 227 7.39 4.17 -7.93
C TRP A 227 6.32 3.51 -8.81
N HIS A 228 5.56 2.56 -8.27
CA HIS A 228 4.45 1.91 -8.96
C HIS A 228 3.41 2.93 -9.45
N PHE A 229 2.95 3.82 -8.57
CA PHE A 229 1.98 4.86 -8.91
C PHE A 229 2.54 5.85 -9.94
N TRP A 230 3.79 6.25 -9.80
CA TRP A 230 4.45 7.10 -10.78
C TRP A 230 4.50 6.44 -12.18
N ARG A 231 4.81 5.14 -12.25
CA ARG A 231 4.79 4.37 -13.51
C ARG A 231 3.38 4.24 -14.09
N VAL A 232 2.36 4.00 -13.27
CA VAL A 232 0.95 3.99 -13.71
C VAL A 232 0.58 5.34 -14.30
N ARG A 233 0.95 6.44 -13.64
CA ARG A 233 0.74 7.80 -14.14
C ARG A 233 1.42 8.02 -15.49
N LYS A 234 2.68 7.65 -15.64
CA LYS A 234 3.44 7.79 -16.90
C LYS A 234 2.83 6.98 -18.05
N ALA A 235 2.18 5.88 -17.74
CA ALA A 235 1.48 5.04 -18.71
C ALA A 235 0.01 5.45 -18.94
N HIS A 236 -0.36 6.71 -18.67
CA HIS A 236 -1.69 7.29 -18.86
C HIS A 236 -2.81 6.64 -18.05
N GLY A 237 -2.49 6.17 -16.83
CA GLY A 237 -3.48 5.66 -15.87
C GLY A 237 -3.70 4.15 -15.93
N VAL A 238 -4.86 3.71 -15.48
CA VAL A 238 -5.19 2.29 -15.29
C VAL A 238 -5.59 1.62 -16.61
N VAL A 239 -5.17 0.36 -16.80
CA VAL A 239 -5.59 -0.47 -17.94
C VAL A 239 -7.05 -0.89 -17.74
N TYR A 240 -7.82 -0.93 -18.82
CA TYR A 240 -9.18 -1.46 -18.86
C TYR A 240 -9.30 -2.54 -19.96
N PRO A 241 -10.23 -3.51 -19.81
CA PRO A 241 -10.46 -4.54 -20.80
C PRO A 241 -10.91 -3.93 -22.14
N ARG A 242 -10.48 -4.51 -23.25
CA ARG A 242 -10.93 -4.17 -24.59
C ARG A 242 -11.72 -5.33 -25.19
N SER A 243 -12.72 -4.99 -26.00
CA SER A 243 -13.44 -6.00 -26.77
C SER A 243 -12.55 -6.54 -27.90
N PRO A 244 -12.63 -7.84 -28.24
CA PRO A 244 -11.97 -8.38 -29.42
C PRO A 244 -12.39 -7.58 -30.67
N GLY A 245 -11.41 -7.13 -31.46
CA GLY A 245 -11.68 -6.32 -32.67
C GLY A 245 -11.80 -4.80 -32.42
N GLU A 246 -11.74 -4.33 -31.17
CA GLU A 246 -11.70 -2.90 -30.85
C GLU A 246 -10.31 -2.34 -31.18
N GLU A 247 -10.20 -1.59 -32.29
CA GLU A 247 -8.97 -0.89 -32.63
C GLU A 247 -8.56 0.08 -31.53
N ARG A 248 -7.27 0.37 -31.46
CA ARG A 248 -6.77 1.33 -30.48
C ARG A 248 -7.33 2.71 -30.84
N GLU A 249 -8.39 3.13 -30.13
CA GLU A 249 -8.97 4.46 -30.33
C GLU A 249 -7.83 5.50 -30.35
N ALA A 250 -7.73 6.27 -31.40
CA ALA A 250 -6.66 7.27 -31.56
C ALA A 250 -6.70 8.32 -30.44
N LYS A 251 -7.88 8.61 -29.88
CA LYS A 251 -8.09 9.50 -28.72
C LYS A 251 -9.29 9.00 -27.92
N PRO A 252 -9.08 8.20 -26.85
CA PRO A 252 -10.17 7.79 -25.98
C PRO A 252 -10.81 8.99 -25.30
N GLU A 253 -12.13 8.97 -25.08
CA GLU A 253 -12.82 9.96 -24.27
C GLU A 253 -12.20 10.01 -22.87
N THR A 254 -11.71 11.18 -22.47
CA THR A 254 -11.05 11.39 -21.18
C THR A 254 -11.89 12.25 -20.26
N VAL A 255 -11.75 11.99 -18.95
CA VAL A 255 -12.37 12.76 -17.88
C VAL A 255 -11.31 13.19 -16.86
N LEU A 256 -11.59 14.25 -16.13
CA LEU A 256 -10.70 14.70 -15.05
C LEU A 256 -10.67 13.69 -13.92
N THR A 257 -9.47 13.42 -13.41
CA THR A 257 -9.26 12.54 -12.25
C THR A 257 -9.98 13.08 -11.01
N LEU A 258 -9.89 14.39 -10.76
CA LEU A 258 -10.66 15.07 -9.73
C LEU A 258 -11.91 15.73 -10.36
N PRO A 259 -13.13 15.50 -9.81
CA PRO A 259 -13.47 14.68 -8.65
C PRO A 259 -13.74 13.19 -8.98
N ASN A 260 -13.79 12.81 -10.27
CA ASN A 260 -14.40 11.56 -10.72
C ASN A 260 -13.78 10.27 -10.12
N LEU A 261 -12.45 10.16 -10.12
CA LEU A 261 -11.77 9.00 -9.55
C LEU A 261 -11.72 9.09 -8.02
N LEU A 262 -11.42 10.28 -7.48
CA LEU A 262 -11.27 10.48 -6.04
C LEU A 262 -12.55 10.13 -5.27
N LEU A 263 -13.71 10.56 -5.74
CA LEU A 263 -14.98 10.24 -5.07
C LEU A 263 -15.25 8.73 -5.03
N ARG A 264 -14.90 8.00 -6.08
CA ARG A 264 -15.06 6.54 -6.12
C ARG A 264 -14.09 5.83 -5.19
N GLU A 265 -12.86 6.32 -5.10
CA GLU A 265 -11.85 5.77 -4.17
C GLU A 265 -12.25 6.04 -2.72
N VAL A 266 -12.76 7.23 -2.42
CA VAL A 266 -13.28 7.55 -1.08
C VAL A 266 -14.49 6.67 -0.75
N ALA A 267 -15.44 6.47 -1.67
CA ALA A 267 -16.58 5.59 -1.44
C ALA A 267 -16.14 4.14 -1.15
N VAL A 268 -15.21 3.60 -1.95
CA VAL A 268 -14.64 2.26 -1.72
C VAL A 268 -13.91 2.19 -0.38
N ALA A 269 -13.14 3.23 -0.03
CA ALA A 269 -12.44 3.29 1.24
C ALA A 269 -13.41 3.29 2.44
N LEU A 270 -14.49 4.08 2.36
CA LEU A 270 -15.52 4.11 3.41
C LEU A 270 -16.22 2.74 3.54
N CYS A 271 -16.57 2.09 2.44
CA CYS A 271 -17.16 0.74 2.47
C CYS A 271 -16.19 -0.33 3.04
N LEU A 272 -14.88 -0.13 2.90
CA LEU A 272 -13.88 -1.09 3.39
C LEU A 272 -13.64 -0.93 4.90
N VAL A 273 -13.82 0.28 5.43
CA VAL A 273 -13.58 0.62 6.85
C VAL A 273 -14.84 0.44 7.70
N ALA A 274 -16.03 0.50 7.10
CA ALA A 274 -17.32 0.27 7.76
C ALA A 274 -17.54 -1.20 8.12
#